data_884130628e1b02c11a264702931cb933
#
_entry.id   884130628e1b02c11a264702931cb933
#
_cell.length_a   1.000
_cell.length_b   1.000
_cell.length_c   1.000
_cell.angle_alpha   90.00
_cell.angle_beta   90.00
_cell.angle_gamma   90.00
#
_symmetry.space_group_name_H-M   'P 1'
#
loop_
_entity.id
_entity.type
_entity.pdbx_description
1 polymer ?
#
loop_
_entity_poly.entity_id
_entity_poly.type
_entity_poly.pdbx_seq_one_letter_code
_entity_poly.pdbx_strand_id
1 'polypeptide(L)'
;MKHTLKSAVTTTGRRMAGARSLWRANGMREEQFGRPVIGIANSFTQLVPGHVHLHEIGQYVKQRIEALGCFAAEFNTIAVDDGIAMGHDGMLYSLPSREIIADSVEYMANAHKVDALVCISNCDKITPGMLMAAMRLNIPTVFVSGGPMEAGKFDGRDIDLIDAMVMAADEACSDEQIARVERCACPGCGSCSGMFTANSMNCLTEALGLSLPGNGTIVATHANRRRLFEDAAALIVRNAERYYFLGDESVLPRSVATKASFENAMSLDIAMGGSTNTVLHLLAVAREAGVDFTMQDIDRLSRRVPVLCKVAPNSQYHIQDVNRAGGILSILGELARAGLLDTSVPRIDGRTLREAIDACDLRSETLTDAALRRWLSAPAGLYSRELGAQHSYYDAPDADRTTGCIRDVEHAYSRDGGLAVLTGNIARNGCIVKTAGVDESLHVFRGRARVYESQEQAIEGILGDEVQAGDVVVIRYEGPKGGPGMQEMLYPTSYLKSKHLDKACALITDGRFSGGTSGLSIGHVSPEAASGGEIAVVRTGDEIEIDIPRRSIRLLADDAEIAARMAAQEYFRPATRDRKVPASLRAYAKLVSSADKGAVRIVDEE
;
A
#
# COMPACT_ATOMS: atom_id res chain seq x y z
N MET A 1 6.26 19.29 -33.00
CA MET A 1 5.60 19.05 -31.70
C MET A 1 4.14 18.70 -31.97
N LYS A 2 3.67 17.53 -31.53
CA LYS A 2 2.26 17.13 -31.69
C LYS A 2 1.39 17.61 -30.52
N HIS A 3 1.97 17.66 -29.31
CA HIS A 3 1.36 18.29 -28.14
C HIS A 3 2.21 19.48 -27.70
N THR A 4 1.57 20.57 -27.30
CA THR A 4 2.26 21.73 -26.76
C THR A 4 2.73 21.43 -25.33
N LEU A 5 3.99 21.74 -25.00
CA LEU A 5 4.49 21.66 -23.64
C LEU A 5 3.61 22.49 -22.71
N LYS A 6 3.22 21.95 -21.56
CA LYS A 6 2.51 22.71 -20.53
C LYS A 6 3.37 23.88 -20.03
N SER A 7 4.68 23.63 -19.87
CA SER A 7 5.68 24.62 -19.46
C SER A 7 5.85 25.77 -20.46
N ALA A 8 5.44 25.62 -21.72
CA ALA A 8 5.50 26.68 -22.71
C ALA A 8 4.78 27.96 -22.27
N VAL A 9 3.73 27.83 -21.43
CA VAL A 9 3.01 28.97 -20.84
C VAL A 9 3.93 29.89 -20.03
N THR A 10 4.96 29.34 -19.37
CA THR A 10 5.90 30.06 -18.52
C THR A 10 7.28 30.26 -19.14
N THR A 11 7.61 29.48 -20.17
CA THR A 11 8.96 29.45 -20.77
C THR A 11 9.04 30.16 -22.11
N THR A 12 7.92 30.55 -22.74
CA THR A 12 7.92 31.19 -24.07
C THR A 12 7.21 32.53 -24.08
N GLY A 13 7.48 33.32 -25.12
CA GLY A 13 6.83 34.62 -25.40
C GLY A 13 7.31 35.79 -24.54
N ARG A 14 7.20 37.00 -25.09
CA ARG A 14 7.70 38.21 -24.46
C ARG A 14 7.06 38.53 -23.10
N ARG A 15 5.77 38.22 -22.96
CA ARG A 15 5.01 38.48 -21.71
C ARG A 15 5.51 37.64 -20.52
N MET A 16 6.17 36.52 -20.77
CA MET A 16 6.68 35.61 -19.74
C MET A 16 8.16 35.84 -19.40
N ALA A 17 8.70 37.02 -19.72
CA ALA A 17 10.07 37.35 -19.36
C ALA A 17 10.32 37.24 -17.84
N GLY A 18 9.37 37.71 -17.01
CA GLY A 18 9.44 37.56 -15.55
C GLY A 18 9.52 36.12 -15.10
N ALA A 19 8.65 35.25 -15.62
CA ALA A 19 8.68 33.82 -15.30
C ALA A 19 10.00 33.16 -15.72
N ARG A 20 10.51 33.47 -16.93
CA ARG A 20 11.82 32.98 -17.37
C ARG A 20 12.97 33.46 -16.51
N SER A 21 12.91 34.69 -15.98
CA SER A 21 13.92 35.20 -15.04
C SER A 21 13.94 34.35 -13.76
N LEU A 22 12.77 33.95 -13.25
CA LEU A 22 12.65 33.05 -12.09
C LEU A 22 13.15 31.65 -12.40
N TRP A 23 12.81 31.08 -13.57
CA TRP A 23 13.35 29.78 -14.01
C TRP A 23 14.88 29.80 -14.10
N ARG A 24 15.49 30.91 -14.59
CA ARG A 24 16.94 31.07 -14.61
C ARG A 24 17.53 31.18 -13.19
N ALA A 25 16.85 31.86 -12.27
CA ALA A 25 17.24 31.91 -10.86
C ALA A 25 17.20 30.53 -10.19
N ASN A 26 16.29 29.64 -10.64
CA ASN A 26 16.22 28.26 -10.21
C ASN A 26 17.26 27.34 -10.91
N GLY A 27 18.11 27.90 -11.78
CA GLY A 27 19.19 27.18 -12.46
C GLY A 27 18.86 26.61 -13.83
N MET A 28 17.70 26.99 -14.44
CA MET A 28 17.40 26.58 -15.82
C MET A 28 18.35 27.27 -16.81
N ARG A 29 19.08 26.46 -17.58
CA ARG A 29 20.03 26.93 -18.58
C ARG A 29 19.35 27.23 -19.91
N GLU A 30 20.02 27.99 -20.80
CA GLU A 30 19.47 28.44 -22.09
C GLU A 30 19.01 27.26 -22.97
N GLU A 31 19.80 26.22 -23.05
CA GLU A 31 19.51 25.04 -23.87
C GLU A 31 18.35 24.19 -23.37
N GLN A 32 17.88 24.42 -22.15
CA GLN A 32 16.75 23.69 -21.56
C GLN A 32 15.39 24.35 -21.87
N PHE A 33 15.38 25.60 -22.29
CA PHE A 33 14.15 26.25 -22.77
C PHE A 33 13.64 25.57 -24.04
N GLY A 34 12.34 25.24 -24.05
CA GLY A 34 11.72 24.48 -25.15
C GLY A 34 11.86 22.96 -25.04
N ARG A 35 12.54 22.48 -23.99
CA ARG A 35 12.53 21.06 -23.59
C ARG A 35 11.50 20.84 -22.49
N PRO A 36 11.05 19.58 -22.23
CA PRO A 36 10.14 19.30 -21.14
C PRO A 36 10.73 19.71 -19.78
N VAL A 37 9.90 20.34 -18.95
CA VAL A 37 10.19 20.60 -17.53
C VAL A 37 9.68 19.41 -16.72
N ILE A 38 10.59 18.72 -16.04
CA ILE A 38 10.27 17.50 -15.30
C ILE A 38 10.21 17.79 -13.80
N GLY A 39 9.05 17.57 -13.19
CA GLY A 39 8.88 17.62 -11.75
C GLY A 39 9.37 16.32 -11.09
N ILE A 40 10.05 16.44 -9.97
CA ILE A 40 10.38 15.30 -9.10
C ILE A 40 9.52 15.48 -7.85
N ALA A 41 8.42 14.73 -7.79
CA ALA A 41 7.56 14.67 -6.62
C ALA A 41 8.21 13.73 -5.60
N ASN A 42 8.87 14.30 -4.61
CA ASN A 42 9.54 13.59 -3.52
C ASN A 42 8.70 13.62 -2.25
N SER A 43 9.06 12.79 -1.28
CA SER A 43 8.38 12.69 0.03
C SER A 43 9.38 12.59 1.18
N PHE A 44 10.54 13.19 1.03
CA PHE A 44 11.59 13.23 2.06
C PHE A 44 11.05 13.80 3.38
N THR A 45 11.40 13.12 4.46
CA THR A 45 11.26 13.61 5.85
C THR A 45 12.19 12.81 6.76
N GLN A 46 12.60 13.41 7.87
CA GLN A 46 13.37 12.74 8.92
C GLN A 46 12.47 12.01 9.93
N LEU A 47 11.14 12.11 9.79
CA LEU A 47 10.16 11.48 10.68
C LEU A 47 9.77 10.06 10.25
N VAL A 48 10.20 9.61 9.06
CA VAL A 48 9.82 8.32 8.47
C VAL A 48 11.08 7.57 8.05
N PRO A 49 11.41 6.41 8.65
CA PRO A 49 12.61 5.64 8.29
C PRO A 49 12.68 5.28 6.80
N GLY A 50 11.52 5.05 6.18
CA GLY A 50 11.40 4.81 4.74
C GLY A 50 11.73 6.01 3.87
N HIS A 51 11.88 7.22 4.42
CA HIS A 51 12.00 8.48 3.67
C HIS A 51 13.24 9.30 4.01
N VAL A 52 14.00 8.95 5.05
CA VAL A 52 15.18 9.72 5.49
C VAL A 52 16.26 9.87 4.42
N HIS A 53 16.36 8.95 3.47
CA HIS A 53 17.34 8.92 2.39
C HIS A 53 16.82 9.55 1.08
N LEU A 54 15.54 9.91 1.01
CA LEU A 54 14.91 10.32 -0.26
C LEU A 54 15.37 11.69 -0.76
N HIS A 55 15.90 12.55 0.10
CA HIS A 55 16.47 13.84 -0.34
C HIS A 55 17.67 13.64 -1.27
N GLU A 56 18.61 12.78 -0.88
CA GLU A 56 19.78 12.46 -1.71
C GLU A 56 19.37 11.81 -3.03
N ILE A 57 18.36 10.94 -2.98
CA ILE A 57 17.78 10.30 -4.15
C ILE A 57 17.16 11.33 -5.09
N GLY A 58 16.39 12.29 -4.58
CA GLY A 58 15.78 13.34 -5.39
C GLY A 58 16.83 14.18 -6.12
N GLN A 59 17.90 14.56 -5.43
CA GLN A 59 19.02 15.28 -6.04
C GLN A 59 19.78 14.41 -7.07
N TYR A 60 19.94 13.14 -6.80
CA TYR A 60 20.54 12.20 -7.74
C TYR A 60 19.72 12.07 -9.03
N VAL A 61 18.40 11.85 -8.92
CA VAL A 61 17.49 11.78 -10.07
C VAL A 61 17.49 13.08 -10.86
N LYS A 62 17.49 14.25 -10.18
CA LYS A 62 17.62 15.57 -10.81
C LYS A 62 18.87 15.66 -11.69
N GLN A 63 20.02 15.29 -11.15
CA GLN A 63 21.31 15.30 -11.89
C GLN A 63 21.26 14.41 -13.13
N ARG A 64 20.64 13.20 -13.03
CA ARG A 64 20.50 12.27 -14.15
C ARG A 64 19.59 12.83 -15.26
N ILE A 65 18.46 13.44 -14.90
CA ILE A 65 17.55 14.09 -15.86
C ILE A 65 18.23 15.28 -16.54
N GLU A 66 18.95 16.12 -15.79
CA GLU A 66 19.63 17.29 -16.33
C GLU A 66 20.79 16.93 -17.26
N ALA A 67 21.45 15.81 -17.01
CA ALA A 67 22.46 15.26 -17.93
C ALA A 67 21.89 14.83 -19.28
N LEU A 68 20.57 14.58 -19.35
CA LEU A 68 19.83 14.28 -20.58
C LEU A 68 19.22 15.52 -21.24
N GLY A 69 19.53 16.72 -20.73
CA GLY A 69 19.21 18.00 -21.35
C GLY A 69 17.84 18.59 -20.99
N CYS A 70 17.06 17.96 -20.11
CA CYS A 70 15.84 18.53 -19.55
C CYS A 70 16.14 19.32 -18.27
N PHE A 71 15.28 20.29 -17.92
CA PHE A 71 15.29 20.89 -16.59
C PHE A 71 14.48 20.05 -15.63
N ALA A 72 15.03 19.75 -14.45
CA ALA A 72 14.35 19.03 -13.40
C ALA A 72 14.22 19.86 -12.13
N ALA A 73 13.01 19.88 -11.55
CA ALA A 73 12.72 20.59 -10.31
C ALA A 73 12.11 19.64 -9.27
N GLU A 74 12.81 19.49 -8.15
CA GLU A 74 12.32 18.70 -7.01
C GLU A 74 11.39 19.53 -6.12
N PHE A 75 10.33 18.90 -5.64
CA PHE A 75 9.47 19.40 -4.57
C PHE A 75 9.05 18.26 -3.68
N ASN A 76 8.72 18.57 -2.42
CA ASN A 76 8.26 17.55 -1.46
C ASN A 76 6.77 17.66 -1.19
N THR A 77 6.14 16.51 -0.99
CA THR A 77 4.88 16.37 -0.27
C THR A 77 5.14 15.88 1.15
N ILE A 78 4.09 15.83 1.98
CA ILE A 78 4.18 15.30 3.35
C ILE A 78 4.30 13.77 3.33
N ALA A 79 4.82 13.21 4.42
CA ALA A 79 4.77 11.79 4.72
C ALA A 79 4.50 11.58 6.20
N VAL A 80 3.53 10.74 6.52
CA VAL A 80 3.22 10.27 7.89
C VAL A 80 3.74 8.86 8.03
N ASP A 81 4.39 8.55 9.14
CA ASP A 81 4.85 7.19 9.47
C ASP A 81 3.75 6.44 10.20
N ASP A 82 3.21 5.40 9.57
CA ASP A 82 2.15 4.59 10.17
C ASP A 82 2.67 3.78 11.36
N GLY A 83 3.93 3.35 11.34
CA GLY A 83 4.55 2.60 12.44
C GLY A 83 4.71 3.46 13.71
N ILE A 84 5.23 4.69 13.56
CA ILE A 84 5.39 5.63 14.68
C ILE A 84 4.03 6.14 15.17
N ALA A 85 3.06 6.32 14.28
CA ALA A 85 1.71 6.77 14.62
C ALA A 85 0.81 5.65 15.19
N MET A 86 1.25 4.40 15.16
CA MET A 86 0.44 3.24 15.57
C MET A 86 0.14 3.28 17.08
N GLY A 87 -1.12 3.02 17.44
CA GLY A 87 -1.55 2.88 18.82
C GLY A 87 -1.87 4.19 19.57
N HIS A 88 -1.85 5.33 18.89
CA HIS A 88 -2.27 6.61 19.45
C HIS A 88 -3.00 7.48 18.40
N ASP A 89 -3.50 8.65 18.79
CA ASP A 89 -4.31 9.55 17.98
C ASP A 89 -3.62 10.09 16.71
N GLY A 90 -2.29 10.01 16.64
CA GLY A 90 -1.51 10.30 15.42
C GLY A 90 -1.93 9.46 14.22
N MET A 91 -2.41 8.23 14.47
CA MET A 91 -2.85 7.32 13.40
C MET A 91 -4.09 7.80 12.65
N LEU A 92 -4.89 8.68 13.24
CA LEU A 92 -6.04 9.33 12.58
C LEU A 92 -5.62 10.20 11.38
N TYR A 93 -4.39 10.67 11.34
CA TYR A 93 -3.85 11.50 10.26
C TYR A 93 -3.31 10.70 9.08
N SER A 94 -3.06 9.40 9.26
CA SER A 94 -2.43 8.55 8.26
C SER A 94 -3.24 8.50 6.96
N LEU A 95 -4.45 7.92 6.97
CA LEU A 95 -5.25 7.81 5.74
C LEU A 95 -5.65 9.17 5.13
N PRO A 96 -6.06 10.18 5.90
CA PRO A 96 -6.33 11.51 5.36
C PRO A 96 -5.13 12.16 4.66
N SER A 97 -3.89 11.84 5.06
CA SER A 97 -2.69 12.35 4.41
C SER A 97 -2.60 11.94 2.94
N ARG A 98 -3.15 10.78 2.55
CA ARG A 98 -3.23 10.33 1.15
C ARG A 98 -3.88 11.37 0.24
N GLU A 99 -4.97 11.96 0.69
CA GLU A 99 -5.71 13.00 -0.05
C GLU A 99 -4.89 14.29 -0.17
N ILE A 100 -4.22 14.69 0.92
CA ILE A 100 -3.37 15.89 0.95
C ILE A 100 -2.14 15.70 0.05
N ILE A 101 -1.56 14.50 0.04
CA ILE A 101 -0.45 14.15 -0.84
C ILE A 101 -0.88 14.28 -2.30
N ALA A 102 -2.03 13.72 -2.66
CA ALA A 102 -2.59 13.82 -4.01
C ALA A 102 -2.78 15.29 -4.41
N ASP A 103 -3.41 16.10 -3.56
CA ASP A 103 -3.62 17.51 -3.79
C ASP A 103 -2.30 18.27 -3.93
N SER A 104 -1.34 18.04 -3.03
CA SER A 104 -0.06 18.78 -3.04
C SER A 104 0.72 18.55 -4.33
N VAL A 105 0.75 17.32 -4.83
CA VAL A 105 1.41 16.99 -6.11
C VAL A 105 0.67 17.62 -7.28
N GLU A 106 -0.65 17.56 -7.29
CA GLU A 106 -1.49 18.20 -8.29
C GLU A 106 -1.31 19.73 -8.31
N TYR A 107 -1.32 20.37 -7.13
CA TYR A 107 -1.08 21.83 -7.00
C TYR A 107 0.27 22.23 -7.58
N MET A 108 1.34 21.54 -7.17
CA MET A 108 2.68 21.86 -7.64
C MET A 108 2.82 21.67 -9.15
N ALA A 109 2.33 20.57 -9.67
CA ALA A 109 2.40 20.26 -11.10
C ALA A 109 1.60 21.26 -11.95
N ASN A 110 0.37 21.59 -11.55
CA ASN A 110 -0.50 22.49 -12.30
C ASN A 110 -0.09 23.95 -12.16
N ALA A 111 0.31 24.42 -10.97
CA ALA A 111 0.73 25.79 -10.75
C ALA A 111 2.02 26.13 -11.53
N HIS A 112 3.00 25.23 -11.52
CA HIS A 112 4.29 25.44 -12.19
C HIS A 112 4.33 24.91 -13.63
N LYS A 113 3.22 24.29 -14.08
CA LYS A 113 3.09 23.78 -15.46
C LYS A 113 4.18 22.79 -15.85
N VAL A 114 4.51 21.84 -14.97
CA VAL A 114 5.47 20.78 -15.31
C VAL A 114 4.89 19.87 -16.39
N ASP A 115 5.76 19.32 -17.21
CA ASP A 115 5.39 18.53 -18.37
C ASP A 115 5.33 17.02 -18.06
N ALA A 116 6.14 16.59 -17.08
CA ALA A 116 6.21 15.17 -16.69
C ALA A 116 6.64 15.05 -15.23
N LEU A 117 6.43 13.88 -14.62
CA LEU A 117 6.72 13.62 -13.22
C LEU A 117 7.57 12.37 -13.02
N VAL A 118 8.54 12.44 -12.12
CA VAL A 118 9.08 11.28 -11.39
C VAL A 118 8.50 11.33 -9.98
N CYS A 119 7.81 10.27 -9.58
CA CYS A 119 7.26 10.13 -8.23
C CYS A 119 8.17 9.23 -7.39
N ILE A 120 8.79 9.81 -6.35
CA ILE A 120 9.65 9.12 -5.39
C ILE A 120 8.86 8.95 -4.10
N SER A 121 8.27 7.78 -3.94
CA SER A 121 7.47 7.41 -2.78
C SER A 121 8.11 6.21 -2.07
N ASN A 122 7.63 5.85 -0.89
CA ASN A 122 8.06 4.60 -0.27
C ASN A 122 7.05 4.04 0.73
N CYS A 123 6.42 4.87 1.56
CA CYS A 123 5.57 4.41 2.66
C CYS A 123 4.08 4.42 2.31
N ASP A 124 3.27 3.95 3.23
CA ASP A 124 1.89 3.47 3.11
C ASP A 124 0.92 4.37 2.33
N LYS A 125 0.85 5.64 2.67
CA LYS A 125 -0.16 6.57 2.09
C LYS A 125 0.43 7.44 0.99
N ILE A 126 1.76 7.49 0.92
CA ILE A 126 2.46 8.34 -0.04
C ILE A 126 2.37 7.75 -1.45
N THR A 127 2.65 6.46 -1.58
CA THR A 127 2.54 5.78 -2.88
C THR A 127 1.14 5.89 -3.47
N PRO A 128 0.04 5.55 -2.78
CA PRO A 128 -1.30 5.72 -3.33
C PRO A 128 -1.70 7.19 -3.51
N GLY A 129 -1.28 8.11 -2.66
CA GLY A 129 -1.53 9.55 -2.85
C GLY A 129 -0.89 10.08 -4.13
N MET A 130 0.36 9.71 -4.41
CA MET A 130 1.03 10.07 -5.67
C MET A 130 0.40 9.38 -6.88
N LEU A 131 -0.07 8.12 -6.75
CA LEU A 131 -0.81 7.43 -7.81
C LEU A 131 -2.11 8.18 -8.15
N MET A 132 -2.88 8.61 -7.15
CA MET A 132 -4.07 9.43 -7.36
C MET A 132 -3.74 10.71 -8.11
N ALA A 133 -2.69 11.45 -7.71
CA ALA A 133 -2.24 12.66 -8.41
C ALA A 133 -1.84 12.37 -9.87
N ALA A 134 -1.11 11.29 -10.11
CA ALA A 134 -0.72 10.89 -11.47
C ALA A 134 -1.93 10.61 -12.36
N MET A 135 -2.97 9.98 -11.82
CA MET A 135 -4.23 9.74 -12.55
C MET A 135 -5.00 11.03 -12.83
N ARG A 136 -5.06 11.96 -11.87
CA ARG A 136 -5.68 13.29 -12.06
C ARG A 136 -4.99 14.09 -13.14
N LEU A 137 -3.67 14.20 -13.05
CA LEU A 137 -2.84 14.99 -13.95
C LEU A 137 -2.74 14.42 -15.37
N ASN A 138 -2.67 13.10 -15.46
CA ASN A 138 -2.51 12.32 -16.70
C ASN A 138 -1.43 12.88 -17.63
N ILE A 139 -0.27 13.21 -17.10
CA ILE A 139 0.95 13.57 -17.83
C ILE A 139 1.96 12.43 -17.72
N PRO A 140 2.97 12.32 -18.60
CA PRO A 140 3.98 11.28 -18.48
C PRO A 140 4.53 11.20 -17.06
N THR A 141 4.43 10.04 -16.42
CA THR A 141 4.81 9.86 -15.01
C THR A 141 5.46 8.49 -14.83
N VAL A 142 6.56 8.44 -14.09
CA VAL A 142 7.26 7.21 -13.71
C VAL A 142 7.37 7.16 -12.20
N PHE A 143 7.05 6.00 -11.62
CA PHE A 143 7.22 5.73 -10.19
C PHE A 143 8.53 5.00 -9.93
N VAL A 144 9.23 5.42 -8.89
CA VAL A 144 10.38 4.72 -8.35
C VAL A 144 10.42 4.85 -6.84
N SER A 145 10.30 3.74 -6.12
CA SER A 145 10.26 3.76 -4.66
C SER A 145 11.66 3.88 -4.05
N GLY A 146 11.70 4.40 -2.81
CA GLY A 146 12.93 4.43 -2.01
C GLY A 146 13.49 3.03 -1.69
N GLY A 147 12.66 1.99 -1.82
CA GLY A 147 13.00 0.60 -1.56
C GLY A 147 12.71 0.14 -0.14
N PRO A 148 12.55 -1.18 0.06
CA PRO A 148 12.39 -1.79 1.38
C PRO A 148 13.69 -1.78 2.17
N MET A 149 13.55 -1.74 3.48
CA MET A 149 14.61 -2.04 4.44
C MET A 149 14.96 -3.52 4.38
N GLU A 150 16.19 -3.89 4.68
CA GLU A 150 16.52 -5.29 4.93
C GLU A 150 15.94 -5.76 6.28
N ALA A 151 15.74 -7.07 6.44
CA ALA A 151 15.30 -7.65 7.71
C ALA A 151 16.33 -7.43 8.81
N GLY A 152 15.88 -7.18 10.02
CA GLY A 152 16.71 -7.17 11.23
C GLY A 152 17.22 -8.55 11.57
N LYS A 153 18.25 -8.64 12.43
CA LYS A 153 18.81 -9.91 12.89
C LYS A 153 18.81 -9.97 14.41
N PHE A 154 18.14 -10.98 14.96
CA PHE A 154 18.09 -11.21 16.40
C PHE A 154 18.22 -12.71 16.71
N ASP A 155 19.24 -13.07 17.51
CA ASP A 155 19.55 -14.45 17.90
C ASP A 155 19.52 -15.46 16.72
N GLY A 156 20.13 -15.04 15.58
CA GLY A 156 20.26 -15.86 14.36
C GLY A 156 19.00 -15.95 13.48
N ARG A 157 17.94 -15.23 13.80
CA ARG A 157 16.70 -15.16 13.02
C ARG A 157 16.52 -13.79 12.40
N ASP A 158 15.83 -13.76 11.26
CA ASP A 158 15.33 -12.53 10.67
C ASP A 158 14.13 -12.05 11.46
N ILE A 159 14.08 -10.74 11.71
CA ILE A 159 13.02 -10.08 12.46
C ILE A 159 12.63 -8.75 11.80
N ASP A 160 11.49 -8.24 12.22
CA ASP A 160 11.01 -6.92 11.81
C ASP A 160 10.34 -6.14 12.95
N LEU A 161 9.72 -5.02 12.63
CA LEU A 161 8.98 -4.16 13.56
C LEU A 161 7.92 -4.95 14.36
N ILE A 162 7.22 -5.90 13.71
CA ILE A 162 6.14 -6.64 14.36
C ILE A 162 6.68 -7.59 15.42
N ASP A 163 7.84 -8.21 15.18
CA ASP A 163 8.50 -9.05 16.20
C ASP A 163 8.83 -8.24 17.46
N ALA A 164 9.33 -7.01 17.28
CA ALA A 164 9.59 -6.13 18.42
C ALA A 164 8.31 -5.77 19.18
N MET A 165 7.20 -5.49 18.48
CA MET A 165 5.91 -5.18 19.09
C MET A 165 5.30 -6.39 19.83
N VAL A 166 5.38 -7.58 19.24
CA VAL A 166 4.87 -8.82 19.86
C VAL A 166 5.69 -9.17 21.10
N MET A 167 7.03 -9.06 21.03
CA MET A 167 7.88 -9.30 22.21
C MET A 167 7.63 -8.29 23.32
N ALA A 168 7.39 -7.03 22.98
CA ALA A 168 7.07 -6.00 23.98
C ALA A 168 5.72 -6.21 24.67
N ALA A 169 4.79 -6.93 24.02
CA ALA A 169 3.50 -7.29 24.60
C ALA A 169 3.51 -8.60 25.40
N ASP A 170 4.61 -9.36 25.35
CA ASP A 170 4.78 -10.63 26.08
C ASP A 170 5.41 -10.39 27.46
N GLU A 171 4.65 -10.60 28.52
CA GLU A 171 5.11 -10.44 29.91
C GLU A 171 6.27 -11.39 30.28
N ALA A 172 6.51 -12.45 29.51
CA ALA A 172 7.64 -13.35 29.71
C ALA A 172 8.97 -12.75 29.19
N CYS A 173 8.94 -11.71 28.37
CA CYS A 173 10.12 -11.03 27.86
C CYS A 173 10.62 -9.99 28.87
N SER A 174 11.91 -10.03 29.20
CA SER A 174 12.53 -9.01 30.05
C SER A 174 12.76 -7.69 29.30
N ASP A 175 12.81 -6.57 30.03
CA ASP A 175 13.13 -5.25 29.47
C ASP A 175 14.48 -5.25 28.73
N GLU A 176 15.46 -6.06 29.17
CA GLU A 176 16.75 -6.20 28.49
C GLU A 176 16.60 -6.88 27.11
N GLN A 177 15.76 -7.92 27.00
CA GLN A 177 15.47 -8.59 25.74
C GLN A 177 14.74 -7.63 24.79
N ILE A 178 13.75 -6.87 25.29
CA ILE A 178 13.03 -5.86 24.52
C ILE A 178 14.02 -4.79 24.01
N ALA A 179 14.86 -4.24 24.87
CA ALA A 179 15.88 -3.26 24.47
C ALA A 179 16.91 -3.80 23.45
N ARG A 180 17.16 -5.10 23.43
CA ARG A 180 18.02 -5.75 22.40
C ARG A 180 17.30 -5.86 21.07
N VAL A 181 16.04 -6.33 21.04
CA VAL A 181 15.29 -6.47 19.79
C VAL A 181 15.01 -5.13 19.14
N GLU A 182 14.70 -4.07 19.90
CA GLU A 182 14.52 -2.70 19.40
C GLU A 182 15.72 -2.19 18.57
N ARG A 183 16.94 -2.53 18.98
CA ARG A 183 18.16 -2.12 18.29
C ARG A 183 18.39 -2.87 16.98
N CYS A 184 17.73 -4.00 16.80
CA CYS A 184 17.97 -4.91 15.67
C CYS A 184 16.83 -4.93 14.64
N ALA A 185 15.59 -4.65 15.06
CA ALA A 185 14.39 -4.87 14.26
C ALA A 185 14.35 -4.01 12.98
N CYS A 186 14.92 -2.80 13.02
CA CYS A 186 14.92 -1.84 11.90
C CYS A 186 16.35 -1.36 11.61
N PRO A 187 17.17 -2.12 10.85
CA PRO A 187 18.62 -1.90 10.75
C PRO A 187 19.04 -0.83 9.73
N GLY A 188 18.16 0.01 9.21
CA GLY A 188 18.56 1.00 8.22
C GLY A 188 17.44 1.91 7.77
N CYS A 189 17.52 2.37 6.52
CA CYS A 189 16.46 3.10 5.86
C CYS A 189 15.70 2.19 4.89
N GLY A 190 14.50 2.58 4.56
CA GLY A 190 13.62 1.85 3.66
C GLY A 190 12.21 1.67 4.27
N SER A 191 11.26 1.23 3.46
CA SER A 191 9.96 0.75 3.94
C SER A 191 10.14 -0.52 4.75
N CYS A 192 9.09 -1.01 5.41
CA CYS A 192 9.16 -2.22 6.23
C CYS A 192 9.76 -3.40 5.45
N SER A 193 10.43 -4.35 6.15
CA SER A 193 11.01 -5.53 5.51
C SER A 193 10.00 -6.64 5.21
N GLY A 194 8.81 -6.62 5.85
CA GLY A 194 7.70 -7.55 5.59
C GLY A 194 6.74 -7.08 4.49
N MET A 195 5.69 -7.87 4.21
CA MET A 195 4.63 -7.53 3.25
C MET A 195 3.51 -6.75 3.95
N PHE A 196 3.85 -5.56 4.43
CA PHE A 196 2.92 -4.59 4.99
C PHE A 196 2.42 -3.64 3.88
N THR A 197 1.64 -2.62 4.22
CA THR A 197 0.99 -1.76 3.23
C THR A 197 2.00 -1.05 2.32
N ALA A 198 3.11 -0.56 2.86
CA ALA A 198 4.15 0.13 2.09
C ALA A 198 4.71 -0.74 0.94
N ASN A 199 5.17 -1.94 1.27
CA ASN A 199 5.72 -2.86 0.27
C ASN A 199 4.63 -3.40 -0.66
N SER A 200 3.42 -3.69 -0.15
CA SER A 200 2.30 -4.07 -0.99
C SER A 200 2.05 -3.01 -2.07
N MET A 201 1.95 -1.73 -1.71
CA MET A 201 1.73 -0.66 -2.69
C MET A 201 2.89 -0.47 -3.66
N ASN A 202 4.15 -0.60 -3.21
CA ASN A 202 5.32 -0.52 -4.09
C ASN A 202 5.36 -1.69 -5.10
N CYS A 203 4.95 -2.90 -4.68
CA CYS A 203 4.79 -4.07 -5.54
C CYS A 203 3.61 -3.89 -6.52
N LEU A 204 2.49 -3.36 -6.05
CA LEU A 204 1.31 -3.11 -6.90
C LEU A 204 1.58 -2.02 -7.95
N THR A 205 2.41 -1.02 -7.66
CA THR A 205 2.84 -0.02 -8.65
C THR A 205 3.61 -0.67 -9.80
N GLU A 206 4.40 -1.71 -9.50
CA GLU A 206 5.10 -2.53 -10.49
C GLU A 206 4.13 -3.39 -11.32
N ALA A 207 3.13 -4.02 -10.66
CA ALA A 207 2.11 -4.82 -11.32
C ALA A 207 1.16 -3.99 -12.20
N LEU A 208 0.81 -2.77 -11.76
CA LEU A 208 0.06 -1.79 -12.56
C LEU A 208 0.84 -1.34 -13.80
N GLY A 209 2.13 -1.62 -13.89
CA GLY A 209 2.97 -1.21 -15.01
C GLY A 209 3.51 0.21 -14.93
N LEU A 210 3.38 0.91 -13.81
CA LEU A 210 3.79 2.32 -13.63
C LEU A 210 5.21 2.49 -13.09
N SER A 211 5.88 1.40 -12.72
CA SER A 211 7.27 1.36 -12.27
C SER A 211 8.07 0.26 -12.95
N LEU A 212 9.37 0.29 -12.77
CA LEU A 212 10.31 -0.68 -13.36
C LEU A 212 10.41 -1.97 -12.53
N PRO A 213 10.79 -3.11 -13.13
CA PRO A 213 11.00 -4.37 -12.42
C PRO A 213 12.04 -4.27 -11.30
N GLY A 214 11.67 -4.78 -10.11
CA GLY A 214 12.46 -4.69 -8.89
C GLY A 214 12.13 -3.46 -8.02
N ASN A 215 11.17 -2.64 -8.44
CA ASN A 215 10.74 -1.47 -7.68
C ASN A 215 10.28 -1.83 -6.26
N GLY A 216 9.51 -2.90 -6.11
CA GLY A 216 8.96 -3.32 -4.81
C GLY A 216 9.91 -4.15 -3.95
N THR A 217 11.01 -4.71 -4.50
CA THR A 217 11.72 -5.80 -3.82
C THR A 217 13.22 -5.58 -3.59
N ILE A 218 13.91 -4.77 -4.41
CA ILE A 218 15.33 -4.47 -4.19
C ILE A 218 15.48 -3.59 -2.95
N VAL A 219 16.31 -3.97 -1.98
CA VAL A 219 16.51 -3.21 -0.75
C VAL A 219 17.06 -1.80 -1.00
N ALA A 220 16.70 -0.85 -0.14
CA ALA A 220 16.92 0.59 -0.31
C ALA A 220 18.38 0.97 -0.52
N THR A 221 19.30 0.32 0.18
CA THR A 221 20.73 0.64 0.21
C THR A 221 21.57 -0.12 -0.83
N HIS A 222 20.97 -1.04 -1.60
CA HIS A 222 21.70 -1.84 -2.56
C HIS A 222 22.04 -1.07 -3.85
N ALA A 223 23.21 -1.34 -4.45
CA ALA A 223 23.68 -0.70 -5.69
C ALA A 223 22.71 -0.87 -6.88
N ASN A 224 21.98 -1.99 -6.96
CA ASN A 224 20.95 -2.18 -7.99
C ASN A 224 19.74 -1.24 -7.79
N ARG A 225 19.44 -0.79 -6.57
CA ARG A 225 18.44 0.26 -6.32
C ARG A 225 18.84 1.58 -6.97
N ARG A 226 20.13 1.95 -6.87
CA ARG A 226 20.65 3.15 -7.52
C ARG A 226 20.45 3.11 -9.04
N ARG A 227 20.63 1.94 -9.68
CA ARG A 227 20.38 1.78 -11.12
C ARG A 227 18.91 2.00 -11.49
N LEU A 228 17.97 1.60 -10.64
CA LEU A 228 16.54 1.87 -10.90
C LEU A 228 16.24 3.37 -10.99
N PHE A 229 16.89 4.20 -10.20
CA PHE A 229 16.73 5.65 -10.29
C PHE A 229 17.33 6.22 -11.59
N GLU A 230 18.46 5.68 -12.05
CA GLU A 230 19.04 6.04 -13.35
C GLU A 230 18.09 5.66 -14.50
N ASP A 231 17.58 4.43 -14.48
CA ASP A 231 16.64 3.92 -15.49
C ASP A 231 15.33 4.73 -15.48
N ALA A 232 14.80 5.08 -14.32
CA ALA A 232 13.60 5.90 -14.18
C ALA A 232 13.80 7.34 -14.73
N ALA A 233 14.97 7.95 -14.46
CA ALA A 233 15.33 9.26 -14.98
C ALA A 233 15.43 9.26 -16.52
N ALA A 234 16.04 8.23 -17.10
CA ALA A 234 16.12 8.06 -18.55
C ALA A 234 14.73 7.81 -19.17
N LEU A 235 13.92 7.00 -18.49
CA LEU A 235 12.58 6.64 -18.94
C LEU A 235 11.64 7.86 -18.99
N ILE A 236 11.64 8.71 -17.95
CA ILE A 236 10.75 9.87 -17.92
C ILE A 236 11.09 10.90 -19.00
N VAL A 237 12.37 11.14 -19.27
CA VAL A 237 12.80 12.02 -20.36
C VAL A 237 12.30 11.48 -21.71
N ARG A 238 12.55 10.20 -21.97
CA ARG A 238 12.07 9.52 -23.20
C ARG A 238 10.54 9.58 -23.31
N ASN A 239 9.79 9.33 -22.25
CA ASN A 239 8.33 9.33 -22.28
C ASN A 239 7.77 10.75 -22.48
N ALA A 240 8.36 11.76 -21.87
CA ALA A 240 8.00 13.15 -22.15
C ALA A 240 8.23 13.52 -23.62
N GLU A 241 9.36 13.14 -24.21
CA GLU A 241 9.63 13.36 -25.63
C GLU A 241 8.65 12.61 -26.54
N ARG A 242 8.35 11.33 -26.23
CA ARG A 242 7.35 10.53 -26.97
C ARG A 242 6.00 11.22 -26.98
N TYR A 243 5.51 11.66 -25.84
CA TYR A 243 4.22 12.33 -25.73
C TYR A 243 4.21 13.68 -26.46
N TYR A 244 5.10 14.61 -26.08
CA TYR A 244 5.04 15.97 -26.61
C TYR A 244 5.49 16.11 -28.06
N PHE A 245 6.51 15.37 -28.48
CA PHE A 245 7.06 15.54 -29.82
C PHE A 245 6.52 14.53 -30.81
N LEU A 246 6.20 13.29 -30.38
CA LEU A 246 5.69 12.25 -31.26
C LEU A 246 4.17 12.07 -31.18
N GLY A 247 3.53 12.55 -30.11
CA GLY A 247 2.08 12.41 -29.88
C GLY A 247 1.68 11.00 -29.43
N ASP A 248 2.58 10.33 -28.73
CA ASP A 248 2.36 8.98 -28.22
C ASP A 248 1.71 9.03 -26.85
N GLU A 249 0.42 8.74 -26.79
CA GLU A 249 -0.39 8.72 -25.56
C GLU A 249 -0.24 7.42 -24.75
N SER A 250 0.41 6.39 -25.30
CA SER A 250 0.62 5.12 -24.60
C SER A 250 1.50 5.26 -23.34
N VAL A 251 2.24 6.36 -23.21
CA VAL A 251 3.11 6.69 -22.08
C VAL A 251 2.40 7.45 -20.97
N LEU A 252 1.08 7.65 -21.06
CA LEU A 252 0.29 8.32 -20.03
C LEU A 252 -0.17 7.35 -18.94
N PRO A 253 -0.27 7.76 -17.68
CA PRO A 253 -0.71 6.90 -16.59
C PRO A 253 -2.06 6.20 -16.83
N ARG A 254 -3.06 6.93 -17.33
CA ARG A 254 -4.40 6.35 -17.62
C ARG A 254 -4.39 5.37 -18.79
N SER A 255 -3.44 5.50 -19.71
CA SER A 255 -3.27 4.53 -20.82
C SER A 255 -2.70 3.20 -20.33
N VAL A 256 -1.92 3.23 -19.24
CA VAL A 256 -1.32 2.05 -18.61
C VAL A 256 -2.26 1.45 -17.56
N ALA A 257 -2.87 2.27 -16.73
CA ALA A 257 -3.75 1.85 -15.62
C ALA A 257 -5.16 1.52 -16.12
N THR A 258 -5.28 0.48 -16.94
CA THR A 258 -6.56 -0.05 -17.43
C THR A 258 -7.26 -0.92 -16.40
N LYS A 259 -8.54 -1.27 -16.61
CA LYS A 259 -9.25 -2.21 -15.74
C LYS A 259 -8.48 -3.54 -15.58
N ALA A 260 -7.97 -4.09 -16.67
CA ALA A 260 -7.17 -5.31 -16.65
C ALA A 260 -5.88 -5.15 -15.86
N SER A 261 -5.24 -3.97 -15.89
CA SER A 261 -4.07 -3.66 -15.07
C SER A 261 -4.41 -3.64 -13.58
N PHE A 262 -5.58 -3.08 -13.19
CA PHE A 262 -6.07 -3.13 -11.80
C PHE A 262 -6.41 -4.56 -11.36
N GLU A 263 -7.03 -5.36 -12.23
CA GLU A 263 -7.32 -6.78 -11.95
C GLU A 263 -6.03 -7.59 -11.79
N ASN A 264 -5.01 -7.37 -12.61
CA ASN A 264 -3.70 -7.98 -12.47
C ASN A 264 -3.00 -7.58 -11.16
N ALA A 265 -3.04 -6.29 -10.80
CA ALA A 265 -2.47 -5.80 -9.56
C ALA A 265 -3.17 -6.40 -8.33
N MET A 266 -4.51 -6.47 -8.33
CA MET A 266 -5.26 -7.12 -7.25
C MET A 266 -4.99 -8.62 -7.21
N SER A 267 -4.83 -9.29 -8.35
CA SER A 267 -4.44 -10.71 -8.41
C SER A 267 -3.07 -10.94 -7.79
N LEU A 268 -2.10 -10.05 -8.02
CA LEU A 268 -0.82 -10.08 -7.34
C LEU A 268 -0.99 -9.94 -5.82
N ASP A 269 -1.77 -8.96 -5.37
CA ASP A 269 -1.98 -8.69 -3.94
C ASP A 269 -2.58 -9.90 -3.22
N ILE A 270 -3.58 -10.53 -3.83
CA ILE A 270 -4.21 -11.77 -3.35
C ILE A 270 -3.19 -12.92 -3.31
N ALA A 271 -2.37 -13.07 -4.36
CA ALA A 271 -1.39 -14.16 -4.47
C ALA A 271 -0.24 -14.04 -3.47
N MET A 272 0.10 -12.83 -3.03
CA MET A 272 1.17 -12.62 -2.04
C MET A 272 0.65 -12.35 -0.63
N GLY A 273 -0.68 -12.42 -0.41
CA GLY A 273 -1.30 -12.15 0.89
C GLY A 273 -0.97 -10.75 1.40
N GLY A 274 -1.14 -9.76 0.53
CA GLY A 274 -0.82 -8.36 0.82
C GLY A 274 -1.69 -7.73 1.91
N SER A 275 -1.54 -6.44 2.11
CA SER A 275 -2.28 -5.69 3.12
C SER A 275 -3.73 -5.46 2.69
N THR A 276 -4.70 -5.57 3.61
CA THR A 276 -6.09 -5.18 3.34
C THR A 276 -6.24 -3.69 2.97
N ASN A 277 -5.30 -2.85 3.38
CA ASN A 277 -5.28 -1.43 3.01
C ASN A 277 -5.14 -1.18 1.51
N THR A 278 -4.53 -2.10 0.77
CA THR A 278 -4.41 -2.02 -0.69
C THR A 278 -5.75 -1.97 -1.39
N VAL A 279 -6.77 -2.61 -0.82
CA VAL A 279 -8.15 -2.54 -1.31
C VAL A 279 -8.64 -1.10 -1.35
N LEU A 280 -8.50 -0.35 -0.22
CA LEU A 280 -8.85 1.07 -0.18
C LEU A 280 -8.08 1.89 -1.21
N HIS A 281 -6.78 1.58 -1.36
CA HIS A 281 -5.90 2.37 -2.21
C HIS A 281 -6.14 2.11 -3.69
N LEU A 282 -6.34 0.85 -4.10
CA LEU A 282 -6.65 0.53 -5.51
C LEU A 282 -8.01 1.08 -5.93
N LEU A 283 -9.04 0.99 -5.05
CA LEU A 283 -10.35 1.61 -5.32
C LEU A 283 -10.22 3.14 -5.48
N ALA A 284 -9.42 3.79 -4.64
CA ALA A 284 -9.18 5.23 -4.72
C ALA A 284 -8.46 5.61 -6.03
N VAL A 285 -7.39 4.90 -6.39
CA VAL A 285 -6.62 5.15 -7.63
C VAL A 285 -7.46 4.85 -8.87
N ALA A 286 -8.25 3.77 -8.87
CA ALA A 286 -9.14 3.43 -9.98
C ALA A 286 -10.20 4.51 -10.21
N ARG A 287 -10.79 5.07 -9.13
CA ARG A 287 -11.69 6.20 -9.22
C ARG A 287 -11.06 7.41 -9.89
N GLU A 288 -9.84 7.80 -9.49
CA GLU A 288 -9.12 8.93 -10.09
C GLU A 288 -8.72 8.65 -11.55
N ALA A 289 -8.51 7.39 -11.90
CA ALA A 289 -8.25 6.96 -13.27
C ALA A 289 -9.53 6.93 -14.14
N GLY A 290 -10.73 7.03 -13.55
CA GLY A 290 -12.00 6.83 -14.24
C GLY A 290 -12.27 5.37 -14.62
N VAL A 291 -11.69 4.42 -13.87
CA VAL A 291 -11.82 2.97 -14.11
C VAL A 291 -12.88 2.39 -13.16
N ASP A 292 -13.85 1.68 -13.73
CA ASP A 292 -14.87 0.95 -12.96
C ASP A 292 -14.27 -0.35 -12.39
N PHE A 293 -13.62 -0.21 -11.21
CA PHE A 293 -13.05 -1.31 -10.42
C PHE A 293 -13.68 -1.29 -9.04
N THR A 294 -14.25 -2.41 -8.61
CA THR A 294 -15.17 -2.48 -7.46
C THR A 294 -14.83 -3.61 -6.49
N MET A 295 -15.48 -3.59 -5.31
CA MET A 295 -15.43 -4.69 -4.34
C MET A 295 -15.88 -6.03 -4.93
N GLN A 296 -16.79 -6.02 -5.92
CA GLN A 296 -17.24 -7.23 -6.62
C GLN A 296 -16.13 -7.82 -7.51
N ASP A 297 -15.34 -6.98 -8.16
CA ASP A 297 -14.17 -7.44 -8.92
C ASP A 297 -13.16 -8.10 -7.98
N ILE A 298 -12.92 -7.51 -6.80
CA ILE A 298 -12.02 -8.05 -5.78
C ILE A 298 -12.51 -9.41 -5.27
N ASP A 299 -13.81 -9.55 -4.94
CA ASP A 299 -14.38 -10.84 -4.53
C ASP A 299 -14.23 -11.90 -5.63
N ARG A 300 -14.53 -11.56 -6.87
CA ARG A 300 -14.38 -12.45 -8.02
C ARG A 300 -12.94 -12.94 -8.19
N LEU A 301 -11.97 -12.06 -8.06
CA LEU A 301 -10.55 -12.40 -8.16
C LEU A 301 -10.10 -13.26 -6.99
N SER A 302 -10.52 -12.92 -5.77
CA SER A 302 -10.12 -13.66 -4.55
C SER A 302 -10.58 -15.12 -4.53
N ARG A 303 -11.64 -15.47 -5.27
CA ARG A 303 -12.12 -16.85 -5.42
C ARG A 303 -11.34 -17.68 -6.42
N ARG A 304 -10.47 -17.04 -7.23
CA ARG A 304 -9.77 -17.69 -8.34
C ARG A 304 -8.27 -17.75 -8.16
N VAL A 305 -7.71 -16.75 -7.47
CA VAL A 305 -6.27 -16.55 -7.35
C VAL A 305 -5.77 -17.24 -6.08
N PRO A 306 -4.87 -18.23 -6.20
CA PRO A 306 -4.28 -18.93 -5.05
C PRO A 306 -3.21 -18.06 -4.36
N VAL A 307 -2.86 -18.39 -3.11
CA VAL A 307 -1.73 -17.79 -2.40
C VAL A 307 -0.43 -18.47 -2.85
N LEU A 308 0.39 -17.77 -3.60
CA LEU A 308 1.65 -18.28 -4.17
C LEU A 308 2.89 -17.82 -3.41
N CYS A 309 2.78 -16.74 -2.62
CA CYS A 309 3.88 -16.18 -1.86
C CYS A 309 3.41 -15.82 -0.46
N LYS A 310 4.18 -16.18 0.56
CA LYS A 310 3.95 -15.74 1.95
C LYS A 310 5.19 -15.04 2.48
N VAL A 311 4.98 -13.88 3.07
CA VAL A 311 6.01 -13.00 3.63
C VAL A 311 5.61 -12.61 5.05
N ALA A 312 6.55 -12.23 5.89
CA ALA A 312 6.26 -11.72 7.24
C ALA A 312 5.11 -10.68 7.21
N PRO A 313 4.15 -10.76 8.13
CA PRO A 313 4.11 -11.56 9.36
C PRO A 313 3.54 -12.99 9.19
N ASN A 314 3.19 -13.41 7.97
CA ASN A 314 2.52 -14.70 7.72
C ASN A 314 3.50 -15.85 7.41
N SER A 315 4.80 -15.55 7.38
CA SER A 315 5.89 -16.52 7.23
C SER A 315 7.20 -15.93 7.76
N GLN A 316 8.26 -16.72 7.69
CA GLN A 316 9.63 -16.31 8.03
C GLN A 316 10.35 -15.53 6.92
N TYR A 317 9.78 -15.50 5.70
CA TYR A 317 10.37 -14.80 4.57
C TYR A 317 10.12 -13.30 4.69
N HIS A 318 11.08 -12.50 4.17
CA HIS A 318 10.98 -11.06 4.07
C HIS A 318 11.02 -10.63 2.60
N ILE A 319 10.86 -9.35 2.33
CA ILE A 319 10.79 -8.83 0.95
C ILE A 319 12.08 -9.09 0.16
N GLN A 320 13.22 -9.16 0.83
CA GLN A 320 14.51 -9.53 0.23
C GLN A 320 14.51 -10.96 -0.31
N ASP A 321 13.77 -11.88 0.31
CA ASP A 321 13.63 -13.26 -0.16
C ASP A 321 12.74 -13.32 -1.40
N VAL A 322 11.68 -12.51 -1.46
CA VAL A 322 10.88 -12.33 -2.67
C VAL A 322 11.75 -11.84 -3.82
N ASN A 323 12.66 -10.87 -3.57
CA ASN A 323 13.62 -10.42 -4.58
C ASN A 323 14.48 -11.55 -5.09
N ARG A 324 15.09 -12.35 -4.17
CA ARG A 324 15.91 -13.50 -4.53
C ARG A 324 15.16 -14.57 -5.32
N ALA A 325 13.85 -14.71 -5.06
CA ALA A 325 12.97 -15.64 -5.77
C ALA A 325 12.46 -15.12 -7.12
N GLY A 326 12.98 -13.97 -7.61
CA GLY A 326 12.66 -13.40 -8.92
C GLY A 326 11.68 -12.22 -8.88
N GLY A 327 11.42 -11.69 -7.69
CA GLY A 327 10.60 -10.50 -7.49
C GLY A 327 9.15 -10.65 -7.96
N ILE A 328 8.54 -9.52 -8.16
CA ILE A 328 7.10 -9.43 -8.50
C ILE A 328 6.79 -10.07 -9.86
N LEU A 329 7.69 -9.95 -10.83
CA LEU A 329 7.45 -10.52 -12.16
C LEU A 329 7.51 -12.06 -12.16
N SER A 330 8.17 -12.70 -11.21
CA SER A 330 8.07 -14.16 -11.06
C SER A 330 6.73 -14.61 -10.47
N ILE A 331 6.14 -13.86 -9.53
CA ILE A 331 4.77 -14.13 -9.03
C ILE A 331 3.77 -13.95 -10.18
N LEU A 332 3.87 -12.84 -10.91
CA LEU A 332 3.03 -12.59 -12.08
C LEU A 332 3.25 -13.63 -13.19
N GLY A 333 4.46 -14.15 -13.34
CA GLY A 333 4.78 -15.25 -14.24
C GLY A 333 4.06 -16.55 -13.88
N GLU A 334 4.00 -16.91 -12.59
CA GLU A 334 3.25 -18.08 -12.13
C GLU A 334 1.74 -17.89 -12.36
N LEU A 335 1.19 -16.73 -12.06
CA LEU A 335 -0.22 -16.41 -12.34
C LEU A 335 -0.53 -16.42 -13.85
N ALA A 336 0.38 -15.92 -14.68
CA ALA A 336 0.23 -15.92 -16.13
C ALA A 336 0.23 -17.34 -16.73
N ARG A 337 1.10 -18.23 -16.24
CA ARG A 337 1.12 -19.66 -16.62
C ARG A 337 -0.19 -20.35 -16.27
N ALA A 338 -0.82 -19.96 -15.18
CA ALA A 338 -2.13 -20.45 -14.76
C ALA A 338 -3.32 -19.82 -15.51
N GLY A 339 -3.09 -18.86 -16.43
CA GLY A 339 -4.16 -18.17 -17.15
C GLY A 339 -5.00 -17.23 -16.28
N LEU A 340 -4.41 -16.69 -15.19
CA LEU A 340 -5.10 -15.86 -14.21
C LEU A 340 -4.91 -14.34 -14.46
N LEU A 341 -4.09 -13.96 -15.44
CA LEU A 341 -3.78 -12.57 -15.76
C LEU A 341 -4.04 -12.25 -17.23
N ASP A 342 -4.34 -10.98 -17.50
CA ASP A 342 -4.22 -10.42 -18.84
C ASP A 342 -2.79 -9.89 -19.05
N THR A 343 -1.99 -10.64 -19.78
CA THR A 343 -0.59 -10.28 -20.02
C THR A 343 -0.39 -9.32 -21.18
N SER A 344 -1.45 -8.93 -21.89
CA SER A 344 -1.42 -7.96 -22.99
C SER A 344 -1.40 -6.51 -22.52
N VAL A 345 -1.66 -6.26 -21.22
CA VAL A 345 -1.71 -4.90 -20.66
C VAL A 345 -0.39 -4.15 -20.88
N PRO A 346 -0.49 -2.84 -21.23
CA PRO A 346 0.70 -2.01 -21.44
C PRO A 346 1.40 -1.65 -20.13
N ARG A 347 2.67 -1.29 -20.23
CA ARG A 347 3.50 -0.78 -19.15
C ARG A 347 4.13 0.56 -19.55
N ILE A 348 4.47 1.36 -18.56
CA ILE A 348 5.04 2.70 -18.77
C ILE A 348 6.42 2.67 -19.46
N ASP A 349 7.12 1.54 -19.43
CA ASP A 349 8.40 1.33 -20.10
C ASP A 349 8.25 0.98 -21.59
N GLY A 350 7.01 0.92 -22.09
CA GLY A 350 6.66 0.66 -23.50
C GLY A 350 6.57 -0.82 -23.86
N ARG A 351 6.69 -1.71 -22.88
CA ARG A 351 6.48 -3.16 -23.04
C ARG A 351 5.05 -3.54 -22.63
N THR A 352 4.62 -4.70 -23.06
CA THR A 352 3.48 -5.40 -22.47
C THR A 352 3.91 -6.11 -21.18
N LEU A 353 2.94 -6.53 -20.36
CA LEU A 353 3.25 -7.36 -19.18
C LEU A 353 3.88 -8.70 -19.61
N ARG A 354 3.44 -9.29 -20.75
CA ARG A 354 4.05 -10.50 -21.30
C ARG A 354 5.55 -10.32 -21.54
N GLU A 355 5.92 -9.30 -22.28
CA GLU A 355 7.33 -9.01 -22.58
C GLU A 355 8.16 -8.72 -21.33
N ALA A 356 7.56 -8.10 -20.32
CA ALA A 356 8.25 -7.87 -19.04
C ALA A 356 8.45 -9.18 -18.26
N ILE A 357 7.45 -10.07 -18.23
CA ILE A 357 7.56 -11.40 -17.62
C ILE A 357 8.64 -12.22 -18.35
N ASP A 358 8.58 -12.27 -19.67
CA ASP A 358 9.55 -13.03 -20.49
C ASP A 358 11.00 -12.57 -20.25
N ALA A 359 11.20 -11.28 -20.03
CA ALA A 359 12.54 -10.71 -19.77
C ALA A 359 13.03 -10.86 -18.31
N CYS A 360 12.13 -11.09 -17.34
CA CYS A 360 12.46 -10.93 -15.91
C CYS A 360 12.11 -12.13 -15.02
N ASP A 361 11.19 -13.00 -15.42
CA ASP A 361 10.80 -14.17 -14.62
C ASP A 361 11.91 -15.23 -14.63
N LEU A 362 12.26 -15.78 -13.46
CA LEU A 362 13.29 -16.81 -13.32
C LEU A 362 13.01 -18.10 -14.12
N ARG A 363 11.73 -18.38 -14.44
CA ARG A 363 11.36 -19.55 -15.24
C ARG A 363 11.27 -19.25 -16.74
N SER A 364 11.58 -18.03 -17.16
CA SER A 364 11.56 -17.66 -18.57
C SER A 364 12.84 -18.12 -19.27
N GLU A 365 12.68 -18.69 -20.47
CA GLU A 365 13.80 -19.04 -21.35
C GLU A 365 14.54 -17.81 -21.89
N THR A 366 13.91 -16.65 -21.84
CA THR A 366 14.45 -15.36 -22.30
C THR A 366 14.80 -14.40 -21.17
N LEU A 367 14.99 -14.95 -19.93
CA LEU A 367 15.46 -14.18 -18.80
C LEU A 367 16.76 -13.45 -19.14
N THR A 368 16.78 -12.15 -18.90
CA THR A 368 17.96 -11.33 -19.19
C THR A 368 18.98 -11.36 -18.05
N ASP A 369 20.28 -11.26 -18.38
CA ASP A 369 21.35 -11.14 -17.38
C ASP A 369 21.15 -9.94 -16.44
N ALA A 370 20.60 -8.86 -16.97
CA ALA A 370 20.28 -7.66 -16.18
C ALA A 370 19.19 -7.94 -15.13
N ALA A 371 18.17 -8.72 -15.47
CA ALA A 371 17.13 -9.12 -14.52
C ALA A 371 17.70 -10.12 -13.49
N LEU A 372 18.42 -11.14 -13.93
CA LEU A 372 19.05 -12.10 -13.01
C LEU A 372 19.95 -11.36 -11.99
N ARG A 373 20.74 -10.40 -12.44
CA ARG A 373 21.58 -9.60 -11.53
C ARG A 373 20.79 -8.81 -10.50
N ARG A 374 19.57 -8.35 -10.82
CA ARG A 374 18.66 -7.70 -9.86
C ARG A 374 18.19 -8.68 -8.79
N TRP A 375 17.84 -9.89 -9.20
CA TRP A 375 17.33 -10.92 -8.29
C TRP A 375 18.40 -11.48 -7.36
N LEU A 376 19.66 -11.38 -7.73
CA LEU A 376 20.79 -11.77 -6.89
C LEU A 376 21.18 -10.70 -5.86
N SER A 377 20.55 -9.53 -5.83
CA SER A 377 20.83 -8.50 -4.81
C SER A 377 20.61 -9.06 -3.41
N ALA A 378 21.66 -9.07 -2.59
CA ALA A 378 21.62 -9.60 -1.24
C ALA A 378 21.74 -8.48 -0.20
N PRO A 379 21.06 -8.57 0.97
CA PRO A 379 21.30 -7.67 2.09
C PRO A 379 22.73 -7.90 2.61
N ALA A 380 23.37 -6.83 3.10
CA ALA A 380 24.71 -6.92 3.66
C ALA A 380 24.73 -7.14 5.17
N GLY A 381 23.58 -7.01 5.84
CA GLY A 381 23.49 -7.08 7.29
C GLY A 381 24.15 -5.89 7.99
N LEU A 382 24.25 -4.76 7.32
CA LEU A 382 24.90 -3.55 7.81
C LEU A 382 23.89 -2.43 8.01
N TYR A 383 23.98 -1.76 9.16
CA TYR A 383 23.24 -0.51 9.36
C TYR A 383 23.75 0.56 8.40
N SER A 384 22.92 0.96 7.44
CA SER A 384 23.24 2.01 6.48
C SER A 384 22.00 2.77 6.05
N ARG A 385 22.17 4.04 5.69
CA ARG A 385 21.15 4.90 5.06
C ARG A 385 21.61 5.46 3.71
N GLU A 386 22.76 5.04 3.24
CA GLU A 386 23.37 5.55 2.02
C GLU A 386 22.92 4.75 0.80
N LEU A 387 22.47 5.43 -0.24
CA LEU A 387 22.07 4.85 -1.52
C LEU A 387 23.26 4.17 -2.21
N GLY A 388 23.13 2.87 -2.48
CA GLY A 388 24.16 2.11 -3.20
C GLY A 388 25.37 1.75 -2.35
N ALA A 389 25.30 1.87 -1.01
CA ALA A 389 26.37 1.47 -0.11
C ALA A 389 26.64 -0.05 -0.11
N GLN A 390 25.62 -0.85 -0.45
CA GLN A 390 25.71 -2.31 -0.43
C GLN A 390 25.89 -2.89 -1.83
N HIS A 391 26.81 -3.84 -1.94
CA HIS A 391 27.18 -4.51 -3.19
C HIS A 391 27.19 -6.05 -3.06
N SER A 392 26.51 -6.59 -2.04
CA SER A 392 26.44 -8.03 -1.81
C SER A 392 25.49 -8.70 -2.80
N TYR A 393 25.84 -9.89 -3.24
CA TYR A 393 25.04 -10.71 -4.14
C TYR A 393 24.97 -12.14 -3.64
N TYR A 394 23.81 -12.77 -3.81
CA TYR A 394 23.66 -14.21 -3.64
C TYR A 394 24.39 -14.95 -4.77
N ASP A 395 24.89 -16.15 -4.48
CA ASP A 395 25.53 -17.02 -5.48
C ASP A 395 24.50 -17.57 -6.50
N ALA A 396 23.24 -17.74 -6.06
CA ALA A 396 22.15 -18.22 -6.90
C ALA A 396 20.80 -17.64 -6.45
N PRO A 397 19.84 -17.48 -7.39
CA PRO A 397 18.46 -17.13 -7.03
C PRO A 397 17.78 -18.29 -6.31
N ASP A 398 16.65 -18.01 -5.64
CA ASP A 398 15.73 -19.03 -5.15
C ASP A 398 14.78 -19.44 -6.28
N ALA A 399 15.08 -20.56 -6.91
CA ALA A 399 14.27 -21.13 -7.99
C ALA A 399 13.29 -22.21 -7.52
N ASP A 400 13.23 -22.52 -6.22
CA ASP A 400 12.33 -23.54 -5.66
C ASP A 400 10.87 -23.04 -5.69
N ARG A 401 10.08 -23.64 -6.57
CA ARG A 401 8.64 -23.35 -6.72
C ARG A 401 7.75 -24.33 -5.96
N THR A 402 8.34 -25.27 -5.24
CA THR A 402 7.61 -26.29 -4.47
C THR A 402 7.52 -25.89 -3.00
N THR A 403 8.64 -25.53 -2.38
CA THR A 403 8.73 -25.22 -0.94
C THR A 403 9.30 -23.83 -0.66
N GLY A 404 9.80 -23.14 -1.68
CA GLY A 404 10.43 -21.81 -1.58
C GLY A 404 9.47 -20.66 -1.23
N CYS A 405 9.99 -19.45 -1.27
CA CYS A 405 9.25 -18.22 -0.99
C CYS A 405 8.12 -18.00 -1.98
N ILE A 406 8.40 -18.13 -3.28
CA ILE A 406 7.40 -18.08 -4.37
C ILE A 406 7.15 -19.50 -4.84
N ARG A 407 5.89 -19.94 -4.82
CA ARG A 407 5.46 -21.26 -5.24
C ARG A 407 4.68 -21.22 -6.54
N ASP A 408 4.66 -22.34 -7.26
CA ASP A 408 3.74 -22.50 -8.38
C ASP A 408 2.31 -22.83 -7.89
N VAL A 409 1.35 -22.87 -8.82
CA VAL A 409 -0.08 -23.08 -8.49
C VAL A 409 -0.35 -24.47 -7.93
N GLU A 410 0.43 -25.48 -8.32
CA GLU A 410 0.25 -26.86 -7.81
C GLU A 410 0.66 -26.95 -6.35
N HIS A 411 1.66 -26.17 -5.93
CA HIS A 411 2.22 -26.16 -4.57
C HIS A 411 1.82 -24.90 -3.79
N ALA A 412 0.76 -24.20 -4.21
CA ALA A 412 0.26 -22.99 -3.56
C ALA A 412 0.09 -23.19 -2.05
N TYR A 413 0.37 -22.16 -1.26
CA TYR A 413 0.14 -22.16 0.19
C TYR A 413 -1.33 -22.34 0.55
N SER A 414 -2.22 -21.81 -0.29
CA SER A 414 -3.67 -22.01 -0.23
C SER A 414 -4.26 -21.88 -1.63
N ARG A 415 -5.27 -22.68 -1.93
CA ARG A 415 -6.03 -22.57 -3.19
C ARG A 415 -7.03 -21.42 -3.15
N ASP A 416 -7.52 -21.06 -1.97
CA ASP A 416 -8.34 -19.87 -1.74
C ASP A 416 -7.43 -18.65 -1.54
N GLY A 417 -7.86 -17.48 -2.01
CA GLY A 417 -7.02 -16.28 -2.03
C GLY A 417 -6.59 -15.80 -0.66
N GLY A 418 -5.54 -14.95 -0.63
CA GLY A 418 -5.00 -14.35 0.60
C GLY A 418 -5.87 -13.25 1.19
N LEU A 419 -6.90 -12.78 0.48
CA LEU A 419 -7.90 -11.80 0.88
C LEU A 419 -9.29 -12.30 0.52
N ALA A 420 -10.31 -11.94 1.32
CA ALA A 420 -11.70 -12.23 1.01
C ALA A 420 -12.62 -11.06 1.34
N VAL A 421 -13.62 -10.86 0.48
CA VAL A 421 -14.73 -9.94 0.74
C VAL A 421 -15.87 -10.73 1.37
N LEU A 422 -16.35 -10.29 2.54
CA LEU A 422 -17.55 -10.85 3.16
C LEU A 422 -18.69 -9.83 3.07
N THR A 423 -19.92 -10.32 2.96
CA THR A 423 -21.13 -9.49 2.94
C THR A 423 -22.18 -10.07 3.89
N GLY A 424 -23.09 -9.23 4.36
CA GLY A 424 -24.18 -9.66 5.23
C GLY A 424 -24.92 -8.49 5.86
N ASN A 425 -25.79 -8.78 6.83
CA ASN A 425 -26.66 -7.78 7.42
C ASN A 425 -25.95 -6.75 8.30
N ILE A 426 -24.67 -6.93 8.62
CA ILE A 426 -23.83 -5.92 9.30
C ILE A 426 -22.74 -5.33 8.41
N ALA A 427 -22.64 -5.79 7.15
CA ALA A 427 -21.69 -5.33 6.15
C ALA A 427 -22.32 -5.42 4.76
N ARG A 428 -23.36 -4.64 4.50
CA ARG A 428 -24.12 -4.73 3.22
C ARG A 428 -23.30 -4.41 1.99
N ASN A 429 -22.37 -3.46 2.12
CA ASN A 429 -21.49 -3.07 1.03
C ASN A 429 -20.14 -3.83 1.05
N GLY A 430 -20.01 -4.76 2.01
CA GLY A 430 -18.82 -5.60 2.16
C GLY A 430 -17.90 -5.19 3.31
N CYS A 431 -17.01 -6.12 3.62
CA CYS A 431 -15.88 -5.96 4.53
C CYS A 431 -14.74 -6.87 4.04
N ILE A 432 -13.55 -6.69 4.58
CA ILE A 432 -12.34 -7.40 4.11
C ILE A 432 -11.74 -8.22 5.25
N VAL A 433 -11.32 -9.43 4.92
CA VAL A 433 -10.49 -10.28 5.79
C VAL A 433 -9.22 -10.71 5.06
N LYS A 434 -8.08 -10.68 5.75
CA LYS A 434 -6.82 -11.23 5.27
C LYS A 434 -6.76 -12.72 5.61
N THR A 435 -7.25 -13.55 4.70
CA THR A 435 -7.37 -15.01 4.89
C THR A 435 -6.02 -15.71 4.99
N ALA A 436 -4.96 -15.15 4.38
CA ALA A 436 -3.61 -15.70 4.49
C ALA A 436 -3.07 -15.80 5.92
N GLY A 437 -3.62 -15.03 6.85
CA GLY A 437 -3.26 -15.00 8.28
C GLY A 437 -4.26 -15.68 9.21
N VAL A 438 -5.32 -16.29 8.69
CA VAL A 438 -6.39 -16.95 9.47
C VAL A 438 -6.14 -18.44 9.55
N ASP A 439 -6.21 -19.00 10.77
CA ASP A 439 -6.17 -20.45 10.98
C ASP A 439 -7.44 -21.08 10.38
N GLU A 440 -7.31 -22.23 9.70
CA GLU A 440 -8.43 -22.89 9.01
C GLU A 440 -9.59 -23.22 9.95
N SER A 441 -9.31 -23.49 11.24
CA SER A 441 -10.33 -23.75 12.27
C SER A 441 -11.27 -22.57 12.51
N LEU A 442 -10.86 -21.35 12.13
CA LEU A 442 -11.62 -20.10 12.27
C LEU A 442 -12.32 -19.67 10.98
N HIS A 443 -12.22 -20.42 9.89
CA HIS A 443 -12.88 -20.06 8.62
C HIS A 443 -14.40 -20.04 8.74
N VAL A 444 -14.98 -20.81 9.66
CA VAL A 444 -16.38 -20.71 10.08
C VAL A 444 -16.38 -20.48 11.58
N PHE A 445 -16.79 -19.32 12.00
CA PHE A 445 -16.75 -18.89 13.40
C PHE A 445 -18.09 -18.32 13.84
N ARG A 446 -18.55 -18.72 15.03
CA ARG A 446 -19.74 -18.17 15.67
C ARG A 446 -19.41 -17.80 17.10
N GLY A 447 -19.72 -16.58 17.49
CA GLY A 447 -19.39 -16.10 18.81
C GLY A 447 -20.28 -14.96 19.30
N ARG A 448 -20.09 -14.58 20.55
CA ARG A 448 -20.82 -13.49 21.18
C ARG A 448 -20.07 -12.18 21.02
N ALA A 449 -20.78 -11.14 20.62
CA ALA A 449 -20.23 -9.80 20.46
C ALA A 449 -19.78 -9.19 21.80
N ARG A 450 -18.58 -8.61 21.82
CA ARG A 450 -18.08 -7.66 22.82
C ARG A 450 -17.87 -6.33 22.11
N VAL A 451 -18.71 -5.35 22.39
CA VAL A 451 -18.77 -4.11 21.61
C VAL A 451 -18.02 -2.99 22.33
N TYR A 452 -17.11 -2.35 21.59
CA TYR A 452 -16.32 -1.19 22.02
C TYR A 452 -16.49 -0.04 20.99
N GLU A 453 -16.48 1.20 21.47
CA GLU A 453 -16.67 2.38 20.64
C GLU A 453 -15.36 3.12 20.29
N SER A 454 -14.23 2.52 20.65
CA SER A 454 -12.90 2.96 20.23
C SER A 454 -11.87 1.84 20.36
N GLN A 455 -10.71 2.02 19.69
CA GLN A 455 -9.56 1.14 19.86
C GLN A 455 -9.10 1.07 21.32
N GLU A 456 -9.03 2.21 22.00
CA GLU A 456 -8.55 2.32 23.37
C GLU A 456 -9.42 1.48 24.31
N GLN A 457 -10.75 1.59 24.20
CA GLN A 457 -11.68 0.77 25.00
C GLN A 457 -11.50 -0.73 24.73
N ALA A 458 -11.31 -1.10 23.47
CA ALA A 458 -11.07 -2.51 23.10
C ALA A 458 -9.75 -3.04 23.69
N ILE A 459 -8.70 -2.23 23.68
CA ILE A 459 -7.41 -2.57 24.31
C ILE A 459 -7.59 -2.77 25.81
N GLU A 460 -8.26 -1.85 26.52
CA GLU A 460 -8.54 -1.96 27.95
C GLU A 460 -9.35 -3.23 28.26
N GLY A 461 -10.39 -3.53 27.45
CA GLY A 461 -11.20 -4.73 27.62
C GLY A 461 -10.43 -6.05 27.38
N ILE A 462 -9.53 -6.08 26.37
CA ILE A 462 -8.69 -7.26 26.10
C ILE A 462 -7.69 -7.48 27.26
N LEU A 463 -6.99 -6.43 27.66
CA LEU A 463 -5.99 -6.50 28.74
C LEU A 463 -6.63 -6.77 30.10
N GLY A 464 -7.85 -6.24 30.33
CA GLY A 464 -8.65 -6.44 31.54
C GLY A 464 -9.40 -7.77 31.61
N ASP A 465 -9.11 -8.72 30.69
CA ASP A 465 -9.74 -10.05 30.63
C ASP A 465 -11.28 -10.03 30.47
N GLU A 466 -11.85 -8.96 29.93
CA GLU A 466 -13.28 -8.90 29.57
C GLU A 466 -13.59 -9.79 28.33
N VAL A 467 -12.60 -9.92 27.43
CA VAL A 467 -12.70 -10.74 26.23
C VAL A 467 -12.30 -12.16 26.54
N GLN A 468 -13.14 -13.11 26.19
CA GLN A 468 -12.95 -14.54 26.44
C GLN A 468 -12.92 -15.35 25.14
N ALA A 469 -12.37 -16.57 25.21
CA ALA A 469 -12.40 -17.49 24.07
C ALA A 469 -13.85 -17.70 23.58
N GLY A 470 -14.07 -17.57 22.27
CA GLY A 470 -15.39 -17.64 21.64
C GLY A 470 -16.08 -16.29 21.46
N ASP A 471 -15.48 -15.19 21.88
CA ASP A 471 -16.03 -13.85 21.67
C ASP A 471 -15.69 -13.30 20.28
N VAL A 472 -16.58 -12.42 19.79
CA VAL A 472 -16.37 -11.54 18.64
C VAL A 472 -16.19 -10.11 19.15
N VAL A 473 -14.97 -9.62 19.10
CA VAL A 473 -14.66 -8.23 19.47
C VAL A 473 -15.14 -7.30 18.35
N VAL A 474 -16.05 -6.38 18.65
CA VAL A 474 -16.59 -5.41 17.69
C VAL A 474 -16.11 -4.02 18.08
N ILE A 475 -15.26 -3.41 17.24
CA ILE A 475 -14.77 -2.04 17.39
C ILE A 475 -15.45 -1.17 16.35
N ARG A 476 -16.31 -0.25 16.76
CA ARG A 476 -17.09 0.59 15.86
C ARG A 476 -16.78 2.07 16.04
N TYR A 477 -17.23 2.89 15.08
CA TYR A 477 -16.94 4.32 14.99
C TYR A 477 -15.45 4.66 14.79
N GLU A 478 -14.72 3.74 14.21
CA GLU A 478 -13.33 3.94 13.78
C GLU A 478 -13.19 3.99 12.25
N GLY A 479 -14.31 4.08 11.54
CA GLY A 479 -14.37 4.20 10.09
C GLY A 479 -13.89 5.55 9.54
N PRO A 480 -14.00 5.75 8.20
CA PRO A 480 -13.56 6.97 7.52
C PRO A 480 -14.12 8.25 8.15
N LYS A 481 -15.41 8.26 8.47
CA LYS A 481 -16.15 9.38 9.06
C LYS A 481 -16.09 9.36 10.58
N GLY A 482 -16.31 8.21 11.17
CA GLY A 482 -16.47 8.00 12.61
C GLY A 482 -15.18 8.14 13.38
N GLY A 483 -14.04 7.76 12.82
CA GLY A 483 -12.73 7.87 13.42
C GLY A 483 -12.37 9.29 13.86
N PRO A 484 -12.48 10.32 13.01
CA PRO A 484 -12.35 10.25 11.57
C PRO A 484 -10.93 9.93 11.14
N GLY A 485 -10.80 9.45 9.91
CA GLY A 485 -9.50 9.09 9.36
C GLY A 485 -9.24 7.58 9.33
N MET A 486 -10.22 6.78 9.78
CA MET A 486 -10.17 5.31 9.67
C MET A 486 -8.84 4.76 10.19
N GLN A 487 -8.57 4.98 11.50
CA GLN A 487 -7.27 4.62 12.05
C GLN A 487 -6.94 3.14 11.83
N GLU A 488 -5.66 2.89 11.58
CA GLU A 488 -5.12 1.55 11.40
C GLU A 488 -4.81 0.95 12.76
N MET A 489 -5.37 -0.22 13.04
CA MET A 489 -5.24 -0.87 14.34
C MET A 489 -4.32 -2.09 14.24
N LEU A 490 -3.38 -2.21 15.17
CA LEU A 490 -2.52 -3.38 15.33
C LEU A 490 -2.55 -3.89 16.79
N TYR A 491 -2.60 -2.98 17.74
CA TYR A 491 -2.55 -3.35 19.17
C TYR A 491 -3.66 -4.29 19.63
N PRO A 492 -4.95 -4.11 19.23
CA PRO A 492 -6.00 -5.08 19.61
C PRO A 492 -5.68 -6.50 19.19
N THR A 493 -5.16 -6.67 17.97
CA THR A 493 -4.79 -8.00 17.44
C THR A 493 -3.53 -8.56 18.10
N SER A 494 -2.54 -7.71 18.39
CA SER A 494 -1.32 -8.10 19.08
C SER A 494 -1.63 -8.53 20.51
N TYR A 495 -2.53 -7.83 21.23
CA TYR A 495 -2.91 -8.20 22.59
C TYR A 495 -3.80 -9.45 22.64
N LEU A 496 -4.68 -9.67 21.67
CA LEU A 496 -5.36 -10.97 21.55
C LEU A 496 -4.34 -12.11 21.38
N LYS A 497 -3.27 -11.89 20.62
CA LYS A 497 -2.20 -12.87 20.44
C LYS A 497 -1.40 -13.08 21.71
N SER A 498 -1.02 -12.03 22.44
CA SER A 498 -0.30 -12.15 23.73
C SER A 498 -1.12 -12.85 24.81
N LYS A 499 -2.45 -12.70 24.78
CA LYS A 499 -3.40 -13.42 25.66
C LYS A 499 -3.77 -14.83 25.13
N HIS A 500 -3.14 -15.31 24.04
CA HIS A 500 -3.44 -16.60 23.39
C HIS A 500 -4.90 -16.75 22.91
N LEU A 501 -5.55 -15.63 22.57
CA LEU A 501 -6.93 -15.55 22.07
C LEU A 501 -7.04 -15.41 20.54
N ASP A 502 -5.93 -15.23 19.85
CA ASP A 502 -5.86 -15.02 18.39
C ASP A 502 -6.41 -16.17 17.56
N LYS A 503 -6.42 -17.39 18.13
CA LYS A 503 -7.05 -18.59 17.55
C LYS A 503 -8.39 -18.97 18.18
N ALA A 504 -8.93 -18.14 19.04
CA ALA A 504 -10.17 -18.41 19.77
C ALA A 504 -11.21 -17.28 19.70
N CYS A 505 -10.85 -16.13 19.14
CA CYS A 505 -11.70 -14.96 18.99
C CYS A 505 -11.70 -14.46 17.56
N ALA A 506 -12.76 -13.71 17.20
CA ALA A 506 -12.81 -12.89 16.00
C ALA A 506 -12.78 -11.42 16.38
N LEU A 507 -12.32 -10.56 15.45
CA LEU A 507 -12.32 -9.12 15.60
C LEU A 507 -12.94 -8.46 14.36
N ILE A 508 -13.91 -7.55 14.56
CA ILE A 508 -14.64 -6.86 13.49
C ILE A 508 -14.56 -5.36 13.71
N THR A 509 -14.35 -4.58 12.66
CA THR A 509 -14.33 -3.12 12.76
C THR A 509 -14.80 -2.44 11.47
N ASP A 510 -15.40 -1.25 11.61
CA ASP A 510 -15.58 -0.30 10.50
C ASP A 510 -14.32 0.55 10.24
N GLY A 511 -13.30 0.44 11.09
CA GLY A 511 -11.95 0.89 10.85
C GLY A 511 -11.15 -0.06 9.97
N ARG A 512 -9.83 -0.09 10.13
CA ARG A 512 -8.92 -0.96 9.38
C ARG A 512 -7.85 -1.57 10.26
N PHE A 513 -7.27 -2.67 9.79
CA PHE A 513 -6.17 -3.33 10.46
C PHE A 513 -4.86 -3.12 9.71
N SER A 514 -3.76 -3.15 10.45
CA SER A 514 -2.42 -3.13 9.88
C SER A 514 -2.16 -4.36 9.01
N GLY A 515 -1.31 -4.22 8.00
CA GLY A 515 -0.79 -5.34 7.23
C GLY A 515 -0.04 -6.37 8.08
N GLY A 516 0.43 -5.97 9.28
CA GLY A 516 1.05 -6.83 10.30
C GLY A 516 0.09 -7.67 11.13
N THR A 517 -1.23 -7.54 10.91
CA THR A 517 -2.25 -8.27 11.67
C THR A 517 -2.31 -9.74 11.27
N SER A 518 -2.52 -10.60 12.26
CA SER A 518 -2.83 -12.04 12.14
C SER A 518 -4.11 -12.38 12.89
N GLY A 519 -4.65 -13.60 12.71
CA GLY A 519 -5.91 -14.04 13.29
C GLY A 519 -7.14 -13.61 12.49
N LEU A 520 -8.35 -13.98 12.96
CA LEU A 520 -9.61 -13.67 12.29
C LEU A 520 -10.00 -12.19 12.53
N SER A 521 -9.41 -11.31 11.71
CA SER A 521 -9.61 -9.85 11.81
C SER A 521 -10.27 -9.33 10.53
N ILE A 522 -11.46 -8.75 10.69
CA ILE A 522 -12.35 -8.29 9.61
C ILE A 522 -12.48 -6.78 9.72
N GLY A 523 -11.94 -6.07 8.73
CA GLY A 523 -11.98 -4.61 8.67
C GLY A 523 -12.86 -4.07 7.54
N HIS A 524 -12.91 -2.74 7.44
CA HIS A 524 -13.60 -2.01 6.38
C HIS A 524 -15.11 -2.30 6.31
N VAL A 525 -15.74 -2.63 7.44
CA VAL A 525 -17.18 -2.87 7.46
C VAL A 525 -17.92 -1.67 6.89
N SER A 526 -18.67 -1.91 5.81
CA SER A 526 -19.39 -0.88 5.09
C SER A 526 -20.88 -1.26 4.92
N PRO A 527 -21.77 -0.27 5.18
CA PRO A 527 -21.54 1.08 5.68
C PRO A 527 -20.97 1.10 7.10
N GLU A 528 -20.11 2.10 7.41
CA GLU A 528 -19.60 2.30 8.78
C GLU A 528 -20.69 2.73 9.77
N ALA A 529 -20.46 2.56 11.06
CA ALA A 529 -21.41 2.95 12.12
C ALA A 529 -21.79 4.44 12.05
N ALA A 530 -20.83 5.33 11.82
CA ALA A 530 -21.08 6.78 11.73
C ALA A 530 -21.85 7.22 10.48
N SER A 531 -21.98 6.34 9.50
CA SER A 531 -22.79 6.55 8.29
C SER A 531 -24.12 5.79 8.32
N GLY A 532 -24.54 5.31 9.48
CA GLY A 532 -25.79 4.57 9.64
C GLY A 532 -25.71 3.10 9.20
N GLY A 533 -24.52 2.50 9.28
CA GLY A 533 -24.36 1.06 9.08
C GLY A 533 -24.89 0.25 10.27
N GLU A 534 -25.35 -0.97 10.02
CA GLU A 534 -25.96 -1.83 11.03
C GLU A 534 -24.98 -2.28 12.12
N ILE A 535 -23.68 -2.20 11.89
CA ILE A 535 -22.66 -2.40 12.93
C ILE A 535 -22.89 -1.46 14.13
N ALA A 536 -23.52 -0.29 13.91
CA ALA A 536 -23.86 0.67 14.97
C ALA A 536 -24.84 0.11 16.00
N VAL A 537 -25.68 -0.87 15.64
CA VAL A 537 -26.74 -1.40 16.52
C VAL A 537 -26.45 -2.80 17.05
N VAL A 538 -25.26 -3.33 16.78
CA VAL A 538 -24.76 -4.55 17.44
C VAL A 538 -24.61 -4.28 18.93
N ARG A 539 -25.04 -5.21 19.77
CA ARG A 539 -25.00 -5.12 21.24
C ARG A 539 -24.09 -6.19 21.82
N THR A 540 -23.44 -5.90 22.92
CA THR A 540 -22.71 -6.91 23.67
C THR A 540 -23.65 -8.06 24.07
N GLY A 541 -23.24 -9.29 23.77
CA GLY A 541 -24.02 -10.50 23.96
C GLY A 541 -24.78 -11.00 22.72
N ASP A 542 -24.90 -10.17 21.66
CA ASP A 542 -25.46 -10.62 20.38
C ASP A 542 -24.60 -11.75 19.78
N GLU A 543 -25.21 -12.67 19.06
CA GLU A 543 -24.45 -13.70 18.32
C GLU A 543 -24.13 -13.25 16.90
N ILE A 544 -22.87 -13.43 16.50
CA ILE A 544 -22.39 -13.13 15.14
C ILE A 544 -21.82 -14.40 14.53
N GLU A 545 -22.16 -14.67 13.27
CA GLU A 545 -21.63 -15.74 12.45
C GLU A 545 -20.76 -15.18 11.34
N ILE A 546 -19.58 -15.75 11.18
CA ILE A 546 -18.60 -15.46 10.13
C ILE A 546 -18.37 -16.75 9.37
N ASP A 547 -18.56 -16.75 8.05
CA ASP A 547 -18.34 -17.90 7.17
C ASP A 547 -17.51 -17.44 5.96
N ILE A 548 -16.20 -17.60 6.04
CA ILE A 548 -15.26 -17.19 4.98
C ILE A 548 -15.51 -17.99 3.68
N PRO A 549 -15.68 -19.33 3.69
CA PRO A 549 -16.03 -20.09 2.50
C PRO A 549 -17.28 -19.57 1.79
N ARG A 550 -18.33 -19.21 2.54
CA ARG A 550 -19.57 -18.66 1.98
C ARG A 550 -19.54 -17.16 1.75
N ARG A 551 -18.43 -16.50 2.10
CA ARG A 551 -18.29 -15.02 2.00
C ARG A 551 -19.38 -14.28 2.77
N SER A 552 -19.72 -14.74 3.97
CA SER A 552 -20.84 -14.25 4.77
C SER A 552 -20.39 -13.75 6.15
N ILE A 553 -21.02 -12.65 6.60
CA ILE A 553 -20.93 -12.14 7.97
C ILE A 553 -22.30 -11.70 8.43
N ARG A 554 -22.80 -12.24 9.55
CA ARG A 554 -24.18 -12.00 9.96
C ARG A 554 -24.32 -11.83 11.46
N LEU A 555 -25.09 -10.83 11.86
CA LEU A 555 -25.72 -10.76 13.16
C LEU A 555 -26.90 -11.72 13.17
N LEU A 556 -26.94 -12.67 14.12
CA LEU A 556 -27.98 -13.69 14.25
C LEU A 556 -29.17 -13.14 15.07
N ALA A 557 -29.72 -12.03 14.63
CA ALA A 557 -30.96 -11.42 15.11
C ALA A 557 -31.94 -11.34 13.95
N ASP A 558 -33.23 -11.29 14.23
CA ASP A 558 -34.26 -11.13 13.21
C ASP A 558 -34.11 -9.79 12.49
N ASP A 559 -34.35 -9.75 11.19
CA ASP A 559 -34.25 -8.53 10.38
C ASP A 559 -35.19 -7.42 10.92
N ALA A 560 -36.35 -7.81 11.46
CA ALA A 560 -37.29 -6.89 12.10
C ALA A 560 -36.72 -6.28 13.40
N GLU A 561 -35.96 -7.07 14.17
CA GLU A 561 -35.28 -6.55 15.36
C GLU A 561 -34.14 -5.60 14.98
N ILE A 562 -33.33 -5.94 13.98
CA ILE A 562 -32.27 -5.05 13.49
C ILE A 562 -32.88 -3.74 12.99
N ALA A 563 -33.94 -3.80 12.20
CA ALA A 563 -34.65 -2.62 11.71
C ALA A 563 -35.22 -1.76 12.85
N ALA A 564 -35.77 -2.38 13.89
CA ALA A 564 -36.27 -1.68 15.06
C ALA A 564 -35.13 -1.00 15.85
N ARG A 565 -33.99 -1.68 16.02
CA ARG A 565 -32.80 -1.10 16.65
C ARG A 565 -32.27 0.10 15.85
N MET A 566 -32.24 0.00 14.51
CA MET A 566 -31.83 1.10 13.61
C MET A 566 -32.80 2.29 13.71
N ALA A 567 -34.09 2.04 13.73
CA ALA A 567 -35.08 3.09 13.86
C ALA A 567 -35.04 3.80 15.23
N ALA A 568 -34.64 3.10 16.27
CA ALA A 568 -34.46 3.64 17.62
C ALA A 568 -33.12 4.40 17.82
N GLN A 569 -32.19 4.28 16.88
CA GLN A 569 -30.88 4.94 16.96
C GLN A 569 -31.01 6.41 16.55
N GLU A 570 -31.02 7.31 17.53
CA GLU A 570 -31.20 8.76 17.28
C GLU A 570 -29.93 9.39 16.67
N TYR A 571 -28.74 8.93 17.12
CA TYR A 571 -27.45 9.49 16.68
C TYR A 571 -26.44 8.38 16.39
N PHE A 572 -25.80 8.46 15.23
CA PHE A 572 -24.73 7.55 14.82
C PHE A 572 -23.35 8.12 15.21
N ARG A 573 -23.09 8.16 16.50
CA ARG A 573 -21.83 8.63 17.09
C ARG A 573 -21.54 7.85 18.37
N PRO A 574 -20.25 7.75 18.79
CA PRO A 574 -19.90 7.08 20.04
C PRO A 574 -20.56 7.79 21.23
N ALA A 575 -21.06 7.00 22.17
CA ALA A 575 -21.73 7.50 23.37
C ALA A 575 -20.72 7.94 24.45
N THR A 576 -19.57 7.25 24.53
CA THR A 576 -18.64 7.36 25.66
C THR A 576 -17.23 7.84 25.28
N ARG A 577 -16.94 7.94 23.97
CA ARG A 577 -15.61 8.34 23.50
C ARG A 577 -15.42 9.86 23.60
N ASP A 578 -14.43 10.29 24.38
CA ASP A 578 -13.97 11.68 24.43
C ASP A 578 -12.76 11.88 23.53
N ARG A 579 -13.01 12.11 22.23
CA ARG A 579 -11.96 12.37 21.23
C ARG A 579 -12.15 13.77 20.66
N LYS A 580 -11.17 14.64 20.88
CA LYS A 580 -11.15 15.98 20.31
C LYS A 580 -10.71 15.94 18.84
N VAL A 581 -11.64 16.17 17.91
CA VAL A 581 -11.39 16.11 16.48
C VAL A 581 -10.92 17.48 15.96
N PRO A 582 -9.67 17.62 15.48
CA PRO A 582 -9.13 18.88 14.96
C PRO A 582 -9.73 19.23 13.58
N ALA A 583 -9.49 20.48 13.14
CA ALA A 583 -10.12 21.04 11.95
C ALA A 583 -9.86 20.25 10.67
N SER A 584 -8.60 19.79 10.48
CA SER A 584 -8.20 18.99 9.31
C SER A 584 -8.98 17.68 9.21
N LEU A 585 -9.13 16.96 10.32
CA LEU A 585 -9.88 15.71 10.36
C LEU A 585 -11.40 15.93 10.23
N ARG A 586 -11.94 17.05 10.76
CA ARG A 586 -13.34 17.42 10.52
C ARG A 586 -13.61 17.70 9.04
N ALA A 587 -12.68 18.36 8.33
CA ALA A 587 -12.79 18.59 6.90
C ALA A 587 -12.80 17.28 6.11
N TYR A 588 -11.90 16.35 6.45
CA TYR A 588 -11.90 15.01 5.86
C TYR A 588 -13.21 14.25 6.11
N ALA A 589 -13.66 14.17 7.36
CA ALA A 589 -14.89 13.47 7.74
C ALA A 589 -16.15 13.98 7.02
N LYS A 590 -16.18 15.29 6.68
CA LYS A 590 -17.29 15.91 5.96
C LYS A 590 -17.40 15.46 4.51
N LEU A 591 -16.28 15.17 3.86
CA LEU A 591 -16.20 14.90 2.43
C LEU A 591 -15.95 13.43 2.11
N VAL A 592 -15.53 12.63 3.08
CA VAL A 592 -15.07 11.25 2.81
C VAL A 592 -16.21 10.31 2.44
N SER A 593 -15.97 9.44 1.46
CA SER A 593 -16.80 8.30 1.08
C SER A 593 -16.61 7.11 2.03
N SER A 594 -17.44 6.10 1.87
CA SER A 594 -17.29 4.83 2.60
C SER A 594 -16.07 4.02 2.13
N ALA A 595 -15.68 3.04 2.95
CA ALA A 595 -14.51 2.21 2.70
C ALA A 595 -14.63 1.35 1.42
N ASP A 596 -15.83 0.85 1.10
CA ASP A 596 -16.11 0.10 -0.14
C ASP A 596 -15.91 0.94 -1.42
N LYS A 597 -15.75 2.26 -1.28
CA LYS A 597 -15.43 3.22 -2.35
C LYS A 597 -14.02 3.81 -2.23
N GLY A 598 -13.16 3.20 -1.41
CA GLY A 598 -11.77 3.62 -1.22
C GLY A 598 -11.56 4.72 -0.19
N ALA A 599 -12.58 5.11 0.58
CA ALA A 599 -12.50 6.19 1.59
C ALA A 599 -11.84 7.46 1.03
N VAL A 600 -12.29 7.92 -0.13
CA VAL A 600 -11.81 9.11 -0.83
C VAL A 600 -12.68 10.32 -0.52
N ARG A 601 -12.14 11.52 -0.63
CA ARG A 601 -12.95 12.72 -0.61
C ARG A 601 -13.80 12.82 -1.87
N ILE A 602 -15.08 13.05 -1.69
CA ILE A 602 -16.01 13.34 -2.79
C ILE A 602 -16.24 14.85 -2.80
N VAL A 603 -15.92 15.46 -3.93
CA VAL A 603 -16.30 16.83 -4.27
C VAL A 603 -17.30 16.68 -5.40
N ASP A 604 -18.49 17.23 -5.24
CA ASP A 604 -19.54 17.16 -6.26
C ASP A 604 -19.00 17.81 -7.54
N GLU A 605 -19.08 17.09 -8.66
CA GLU A 605 -18.87 17.67 -9.98
C GLU A 605 -20.12 18.52 -10.28
N GLU A 606 -19.94 19.81 -10.57
CA GLU A 606 -20.99 20.71 -11.03
C GLU A 606 -21.54 20.30 -12.41
#